data_6cc12210edfe74434b243f90605a8bcb
#
_entry.id   6cc12210edfe74434b243f90605a8bcb
#
_cell.length_a   1.000
_cell.length_b   1.000
_cell.length_c   1.000
_cell.angle_alpha   90.00
_cell.angle_beta   90.00
_cell.angle_gamma   90.00
#
_symmetry.space_group_name_H-M   'P 1'
#
loop_
_entity.id
_entity.type
_entity.pdbx_description
1 polymer ?
#
loop_
_entity_poly.entity_id
_entity_poly.type
_entity_poly.pdbx_seq_one_letter_code
_entity_poly.pdbx_strand_id
1 'polypeptide(L)'
;MTWARRNRQNNNWYYIQQRERAMIYKQVICKDGFRMSVQAGENLSSIPRQNSVERYEAVEIGYPSEKESLILEYAEGPNDPTDTVYAYVPVHIVTLVIAKHGGMVSGEVPPGVIVLPA
;
A
#
# COMPACT_ATOMS: atom_id res chain seq x y z
N MET A 1 -4.13 -7.84 10.88
CA MET A 1 -5.31 -8.52 10.40
C MET A 1 -5.15 -8.88 8.94
N THR A 2 -5.60 -10.05 8.60
CA THR A 2 -5.36 -10.57 7.25
C THR A 2 -6.66 -10.71 6.47
N TRP A 3 -7.54 -9.75 6.63
CA TRP A 3 -8.87 -9.76 6.05
C TRP A 3 -8.86 -10.15 4.58
N ALA A 4 -7.96 -9.55 3.81
CA ALA A 4 -7.98 -9.74 2.36
C ALA A 4 -7.63 -11.17 1.99
N ARG A 5 -6.61 -11.74 2.63
CA ARG A 5 -6.24 -13.11 2.33
C ARG A 5 -7.33 -14.09 2.69
N ARG A 6 -7.87 -13.96 3.91
CA ARG A 6 -8.88 -14.90 4.38
C ARG A 6 -10.14 -14.83 3.56
N ASN A 7 -10.49 -13.65 3.12
CA ASN A 7 -11.79 -13.40 2.55
C ASN A 7 -11.76 -13.17 1.06
N ARG A 8 -10.62 -13.38 0.44
CA ARG A 8 -10.45 -12.99 -0.94
C ARG A 8 -11.54 -13.51 -1.86
N GLN A 9 -11.98 -14.74 -1.65
CA GLN A 9 -12.98 -15.35 -2.52
C GLN A 9 -14.40 -15.01 -2.12
N ASN A 10 -14.61 -14.68 -0.85
CA ASN A 10 -15.95 -14.48 -0.33
C ASN A 10 -16.22 -13.05 0.05
N ASN A 11 -15.26 -12.44 0.76
CA ASN A 11 -15.46 -11.12 1.35
C ASN A 11 -14.52 -10.07 0.83
N ASN A 12 -13.69 -10.41 -0.14
CA ASN A 12 -12.76 -9.45 -0.69
C ASN A 12 -13.49 -8.23 -1.24
N TRP A 13 -14.60 -8.48 -1.96
CA TRP A 13 -15.41 -7.41 -2.49
C TRP A 13 -16.00 -6.54 -1.38
N TYR A 14 -16.48 -7.17 -0.33
CA TYR A 14 -17.01 -6.45 0.82
C TYR A 14 -15.93 -5.55 1.44
N TYR A 15 -14.73 -6.06 1.60
CA TYR A 15 -13.65 -5.28 2.16
C TYR A 15 -13.29 -4.10 1.24
N ILE A 16 -13.26 -4.34 -0.05
CA ILE A 16 -12.99 -3.27 -1.01
C ILE A 16 -14.04 -2.17 -0.87
N GLN A 17 -15.30 -2.54 -0.73
CA GLN A 17 -16.35 -1.55 -0.54
C GLN A 17 -16.20 -0.80 0.78
N GLN A 18 -15.80 -1.50 1.83
CA GLN A 18 -15.56 -0.85 3.11
C GLN A 18 -14.44 0.16 2.98
N ARG A 19 -13.39 -0.19 2.26
CA ARG A 19 -12.27 0.73 2.04
C ARG A 19 -12.71 1.94 1.22
N GLU A 20 -13.57 1.74 0.26
CA GLU A 20 -14.03 2.84 -0.58
C GLU A 20 -14.87 3.87 0.17
N ARG A 21 -15.41 3.50 1.31
CA ARG A 21 -16.12 4.43 2.17
C ARG A 21 -15.17 5.27 3.02
N ALA A 22 -13.94 4.79 3.19
CA ALA A 22 -12.90 5.52 3.89
C ALA A 22 -12.07 6.27 2.86
N MET A 23 -11.03 6.96 3.32
CA MET A 23 -10.10 7.59 2.39
C MET A 23 -9.35 6.51 1.64
N ILE A 24 -9.49 6.51 0.33
CA ILE A 24 -8.76 5.59 -0.52
C ILE A 24 -7.89 6.38 -1.48
N TYR A 25 -6.61 6.01 -1.50
CA TYR A 25 -5.66 6.57 -2.44
C TYR A 25 -5.62 5.65 -3.66
N LYS A 26 -5.58 6.25 -4.85
CA LYS A 26 -5.59 5.48 -6.09
C LYS A 26 -4.32 4.65 -6.22
N GLN A 27 -4.45 3.49 -6.83
CA GLN A 27 -3.34 2.57 -7.02
C GLN A 27 -2.15 3.27 -7.66
N VAL A 28 -0.98 3.03 -7.10
CA VAL A 28 0.27 3.53 -7.64
C VAL A 28 0.68 2.67 -8.82
N ILE A 29 1.01 3.32 -9.93
CA ILE A 29 1.53 2.65 -11.12
C ILE A 29 2.86 3.33 -11.46
N CYS A 30 3.89 2.53 -11.57
CA CYS A 30 5.24 3.01 -11.86
C CYS A 30 5.57 2.87 -13.33
N LYS A 31 6.64 3.53 -13.75
CA LYS A 31 7.03 3.59 -15.15
C LYS A 31 7.27 2.22 -15.76
N ASP A 32 7.83 1.28 -14.99
CA ASP A 32 8.10 -0.06 -15.49
C ASP A 32 6.88 -0.99 -15.43
N GLY A 33 5.72 -0.46 -14.99
CA GLY A 33 4.49 -1.23 -14.90
C GLY A 33 4.21 -1.81 -13.52
N PHE A 34 5.13 -1.68 -12.58
CA PHE A 34 4.90 -2.12 -11.21
C PHE A 34 3.71 -1.38 -10.61
N ARG A 35 2.88 -2.11 -9.87
CA ARG A 35 1.68 -1.55 -9.26
C ARG A 35 1.58 -1.95 -7.81
N MET A 36 1.06 -1.07 -6.99
CA MET A 36 0.76 -1.38 -5.59
C MET A 36 -0.25 -0.38 -5.06
N SER A 37 -1.01 -0.79 -4.05
CA SER A 37 -1.91 0.08 -3.32
C SER A 37 -1.16 0.62 -2.12
N VAL A 38 -1.18 1.93 -1.90
CA VAL A 38 -0.54 2.56 -0.73
C VAL A 38 -1.62 3.30 0.03
N GLN A 39 -1.93 2.84 1.24
CA GLN A 39 -3.06 3.34 1.99
C GLN A 39 -2.66 3.71 3.41
N ALA A 40 -3.44 4.58 4.03
CA ALA A 40 -3.26 4.97 5.42
C ALA A 40 -4.57 5.46 5.97
N GLY A 41 -4.82 5.26 7.28
CA GLY A 41 -6.05 5.68 7.90
C GLY A 41 -6.31 4.93 9.19
N GLU A 42 -7.46 5.23 9.82
CA GLU A 42 -7.75 4.69 11.14
C GLU A 42 -7.96 3.19 11.16
N ASN A 43 -8.34 2.60 10.04
CA ASN A 43 -8.58 1.16 9.96
C ASN A 43 -7.48 0.43 9.21
N LEU A 44 -6.34 1.06 9.07
CA LEU A 44 -5.24 0.54 8.28
C LEU A 44 -3.98 0.46 9.11
N SER A 45 -3.02 -0.34 8.65
CA SER A 45 -1.75 -0.50 9.36
C SER A 45 -0.82 0.65 9.03
N SER A 46 -1.17 1.82 9.53
CA SER A 46 -0.41 3.06 9.32
C SER A 46 -0.03 3.70 10.66
N ILE A 47 0.89 4.63 10.61
CA ILE A 47 1.28 5.43 11.77
C ILE A 47 1.18 6.89 11.37
N PRO A 48 0.30 7.68 12.01
CA PRO A 48 -0.67 7.23 13.00
C PRO A 48 -1.84 6.48 12.34
N ARG A 49 -2.61 5.79 13.15
CA ARG A 49 -3.83 5.11 12.68
C ARG A 49 -5.00 6.10 12.77
N GLN A 50 -4.94 7.11 11.96
CA GLN A 50 -5.92 8.18 11.93
C GLN A 50 -6.14 8.60 10.48
N ASN A 51 -7.35 9.08 10.20
CA ASN A 51 -7.66 9.65 8.89
C ASN A 51 -7.24 11.12 8.86
N SER A 52 -6.98 11.62 7.67
CA SER A 52 -6.83 13.06 7.42
C SER A 52 -5.76 13.73 8.28
N VAL A 53 -4.63 13.09 8.43
CA VAL A 53 -3.49 13.69 9.12
C VAL A 53 -2.61 14.41 8.13
N GLU A 54 -1.80 15.35 8.61
CA GLU A 54 -0.88 16.08 7.75
C GLU A 54 0.23 15.20 7.20
N ARG A 55 0.64 14.18 7.97
CA ARG A 55 1.79 13.36 7.60
C ARG A 55 1.69 12.01 8.27
N TYR A 56 1.92 10.95 7.49
CA TYR A 56 2.10 9.60 8.01
C TYR A 56 3.58 9.27 8.08
N GLU A 57 3.96 8.44 9.04
CA GLU A 57 5.32 7.92 9.15
C GLU A 57 5.44 6.53 8.57
N ALA A 58 4.35 5.79 8.58
CA ALA A 58 4.28 4.46 7.99
C ALA A 58 2.91 4.24 7.39
N VAL A 59 2.87 3.41 6.37
CA VAL A 59 1.65 3.18 5.58
C VAL A 59 1.47 1.69 5.33
N GLU A 60 0.28 1.33 4.86
CA GLU A 60 -0.02 -0.04 4.46
C GLU A 60 0.12 -0.15 2.96
N ILE A 61 0.85 -1.18 2.49
CA ILE A 61 0.92 -1.49 1.07
C ILE A 61 0.12 -2.76 0.82
N GLY A 62 -0.64 -2.77 -0.27
CA GLY A 62 -1.44 -3.94 -0.64
C GLY A 62 -1.11 -4.44 -2.03
N TYR A 63 -0.98 -5.74 -2.14
CA TYR A 63 -1.03 -6.50 -3.39
C TYR A 63 -0.14 -5.93 -4.49
N PRO A 64 1.18 -5.86 -4.27
CA PRO A 64 2.07 -5.42 -5.34
C PRO A 64 1.99 -6.39 -6.51
N SER A 65 2.19 -5.88 -7.71
CA SER A 65 2.04 -6.67 -8.93
C SER A 65 3.12 -7.74 -9.09
N GLU A 66 4.21 -7.60 -8.36
CA GLU A 66 5.28 -8.60 -8.33
C GLU A 66 5.96 -8.54 -6.97
N LYS A 67 6.72 -9.57 -6.66
CA LYS A 67 7.48 -9.61 -5.42
C LYS A 67 8.45 -8.42 -5.38
N GLU A 68 8.46 -7.71 -4.26
CA GLU A 68 9.31 -6.54 -4.08
C GLU A 68 10.12 -6.73 -2.81
N SER A 69 11.43 -6.96 -2.97
CA SER A 69 12.30 -7.30 -1.85
C SER A 69 12.39 -6.18 -0.81
N LEU A 70 12.24 -4.93 -1.21
CA LEU A 70 12.36 -3.81 -0.27
C LEU A 70 11.28 -3.81 0.81
N ILE A 71 10.14 -4.44 0.54
CA ILE A 71 9.03 -4.43 1.50
C ILE A 71 8.74 -5.81 2.08
N LEU A 72 9.45 -6.84 1.66
CA LEU A 72 9.11 -8.21 2.01
C LEU A 72 9.06 -8.47 3.52
N GLU A 73 9.91 -7.80 4.28
CA GLU A 73 9.94 -7.99 5.74
C GLU A 73 8.68 -7.50 6.43
N TYR A 74 7.89 -6.65 5.76
CA TYR A 74 6.66 -6.10 6.32
C TYR A 74 5.43 -6.93 5.97
N ALA A 75 5.60 -7.98 5.18
CA ALA A 75 4.48 -8.77 4.67
C ALA A 75 3.78 -9.54 5.79
N GLU A 76 2.45 -9.50 5.79
CA GLU A 76 1.67 -10.36 6.69
C GLU A 76 1.72 -11.80 6.24
N GLY A 77 1.75 -12.03 4.93
CA GLY A 77 1.86 -13.36 4.36
C GLY A 77 3.04 -13.45 3.41
N PRO A 78 4.27 -13.61 3.94
CA PRO A 78 5.46 -13.55 3.10
C PRO A 78 5.57 -14.65 2.05
N ASN A 79 4.78 -15.72 2.17
CA ASN A 79 4.78 -16.78 1.18
C ASN A 79 3.94 -16.43 -0.05
N ASP A 80 3.14 -15.35 0.03
CA ASP A 80 2.28 -14.92 -1.07
C ASP A 80 2.54 -13.44 -1.36
N PRO A 81 3.72 -13.09 -1.85
CA PRO A 81 4.15 -11.69 -1.90
C PRO A 81 3.29 -10.75 -2.75
N THR A 82 2.53 -11.28 -3.71
CA THR A 82 1.63 -10.45 -4.51
C THR A 82 0.18 -10.52 -4.01
N ASP A 83 -0.07 -11.28 -2.95
CA ASP A 83 -1.41 -11.52 -2.47
C ASP A 83 -1.51 -11.32 -0.96
N THR A 84 -0.88 -10.28 -0.49
CA THR A 84 -0.85 -9.96 0.93
C THR A 84 -0.78 -8.45 1.11
N VAL A 85 -1.00 -8.02 2.34
CA VAL A 85 -0.75 -6.64 2.73
C VAL A 85 0.57 -6.57 3.48
N TYR A 86 1.16 -5.39 3.48
CA TYR A 86 2.43 -5.08 4.10
C TYR A 86 2.16 -3.99 5.12
N ALA A 87 2.39 -4.31 6.38
CA ALA A 87 1.96 -3.46 7.50
C ALA A 87 3.07 -2.52 7.94
N TYR A 88 2.67 -1.28 8.23
CA TYR A 88 3.57 -0.29 8.84
C TYR A 88 4.87 -0.09 8.08
N VAL A 89 4.76 0.04 6.76
CA VAL A 89 5.92 0.27 5.90
C VAL A 89 6.35 1.72 6.05
N PRO A 90 7.58 1.99 6.47
CA PRO A 90 8.05 3.38 6.59
C PRO A 90 7.91 4.12 5.27
N VAL A 91 7.51 5.39 5.34
CA VAL A 91 7.24 6.15 4.12
C VAL A 91 8.47 6.27 3.22
N HIS A 92 9.68 6.32 3.79
CA HIS A 92 10.88 6.39 2.97
C HIS A 92 11.12 5.12 2.15
N ILE A 93 10.66 3.97 2.65
CA ILE A 93 10.75 2.71 1.90
C ILE A 93 9.82 2.77 0.69
N VAL A 94 8.62 3.35 0.84
CA VAL A 94 7.71 3.52 -0.28
C VAL A 94 8.37 4.36 -1.37
N THR A 95 9.02 5.45 -0.97
CA THR A 95 9.75 6.31 -1.91
C THR A 95 10.81 5.50 -2.68
N LEU A 96 11.54 4.65 -1.97
CA LEU A 96 12.58 3.82 -2.60
C LEU A 96 11.99 2.81 -3.57
N VAL A 97 10.86 2.19 -3.22
CA VAL A 97 10.18 1.24 -4.12
C VAL A 97 9.78 1.95 -5.41
N ILE A 98 9.14 3.10 -5.28
CA ILE A 98 8.68 3.85 -6.45
C ILE A 98 9.87 4.26 -7.32
N ALA A 99 10.95 4.74 -6.70
CA ALA A 99 12.14 5.14 -7.44
C ALA A 99 12.78 3.94 -8.16
N LYS A 100 12.84 2.80 -7.48
CA LYS A 100 13.38 1.57 -8.07
C LYS A 100 12.65 1.18 -9.34
N HIS A 101 11.35 1.44 -9.39
CA HIS A 101 10.50 1.07 -10.52
C HIS A 101 10.33 2.19 -11.55
N GLY A 102 11.18 3.19 -11.48
CA GLY A 102 11.24 4.22 -12.51
C GLY A 102 10.41 5.47 -12.23
N GLY A 103 9.83 5.59 -11.06
CA GLY A 103 8.99 6.72 -10.70
C GLY A 103 7.51 6.43 -10.90
N MET A 104 6.67 7.25 -10.28
CA MET A 104 5.22 7.08 -10.36
C MET A 104 4.68 7.79 -11.59
N VAL A 105 3.94 7.06 -12.42
CA VAL A 105 3.29 7.65 -13.60
C VAL A 105 1.80 7.88 -13.36
N SER A 106 1.21 7.20 -12.36
CA SER A 106 -0.20 7.34 -12.04
C SER A 106 -0.43 6.90 -10.61
N GLY A 107 -1.49 7.41 -10.00
CA GLY A 107 -1.87 7.01 -8.65
C GLY A 107 -1.67 8.11 -7.64
N GLU A 108 -1.87 7.74 -6.39
CA GLU A 108 -1.79 8.68 -5.25
C GLU A 108 -1.10 8.01 -4.09
N VAL A 109 -0.45 8.81 -3.26
CA VAL A 109 0.17 8.31 -2.03
C VAL A 109 -0.31 9.14 -0.85
N PRO A 110 -0.38 8.54 0.35
CA PRO A 110 -0.73 9.31 1.54
C PRO A 110 0.29 10.40 1.85
N PRO A 111 -0.14 11.47 2.54
CA PRO A 111 0.78 12.52 2.96
C PRO A 111 1.93 11.93 3.79
N GLY A 112 3.14 12.40 3.53
CA GLY A 112 4.34 11.90 4.18
C GLY A 112 5.20 11.07 3.24
N VAL A 113 4.59 10.47 2.22
CA VAL A 113 5.36 9.77 1.20
C VAL A 113 5.84 10.78 0.16
N ILE A 114 7.14 10.85 0.00
CA ILE A 114 7.76 11.73 -1.00
C ILE A 114 7.94 10.93 -2.28
N VAL A 115 7.43 11.47 -3.38
CA VAL A 115 7.48 10.79 -4.67
C VAL A 115 8.10 11.71 -5.70
N LEU A 116 9.06 11.16 -6.44
CA LEU A 116 9.60 11.83 -7.60
C LEU A 116 8.85 11.31 -8.82
N PRO A 117 8.38 12.19 -9.71
CA PRO A 117 7.69 11.73 -10.92
C PRO A 117 8.64 10.99 -11.85
N ALA A 118 8.08 10.16 -12.67
CA ALA A 118 8.85 9.39 -13.65
C ALA A 118 9.43 10.30 -14.72
#